data_af9ae909c5661ec26646963538733e28
#
_entry.id   af9ae909c5661ec26646963538733e28
#
_cell.length_a   1.000
_cell.length_b   1.000
_cell.length_c   1.000
_cell.angle_alpha   90.00
_cell.angle_beta   90.00
_cell.angle_gamma   90.00
#
_symmetry.space_group_name_H-M   'P 1'
#
loop_
_entity.id
_entity.type
_entity.pdbx_description
1 polymer ?
#
loop_
_entity_poly.entity_id
_entity_poly.type
_entity_poly.pdbx_seq_one_letter_code
_entity_poly.pdbx_strand_id
1 'polypeptide(L)'
;IIQDSIKYHDKRVEKERLQKLIAAVPKELGLFYIHGAGGKVIYLGRGKDIKFEVNKLFLKETKRAVKVQDRAISISYEKTGNDLFTRLKYYIELEALAPKYNFQKEKKAFLQDFNNEDFIIFDKGRALEERAVILIENKEVFGYGYTNLAFQENNIEILKSVVTPIKNKELAKAIIKNYLNKNNVQKIVRL
;
A
#
# COMPACT_ATOMS: atom_id res chain seq x y z
N ILE A 1 -35.47 25.03 15.82
CA ILE A 1 -34.95 25.93 14.75
C ILE A 1 -33.44 26.23 15.00
N ILE A 2 -33.04 26.73 16.19
CA ILE A 2 -31.61 27.07 16.46
C ILE A 2 -30.72 25.79 16.47
N GLN A 3 -31.18 24.72 17.15
CA GLN A 3 -30.43 23.45 17.19
C GLN A 3 -30.28 22.80 15.81
N ASP A 4 -31.26 22.91 14.94
CA ASP A 4 -31.21 22.38 13.58
C ASP A 4 -30.26 23.18 12.70
N SER A 5 -30.22 24.51 12.87
CA SER A 5 -29.28 25.37 12.18
C SER A 5 -27.83 25.11 12.59
N ILE A 6 -27.55 24.88 13.88
CA ILE A 6 -26.23 24.52 14.40
C ILE A 6 -25.80 23.17 13.82
N LYS A 7 -26.63 22.14 13.85
CA LYS A 7 -26.32 20.82 13.27
C LYS A 7 -26.05 20.90 11.76
N TYR A 8 -26.75 21.78 11.05
CA TYR A 8 -26.55 21.94 9.61
C TYR A 8 -25.22 22.64 9.31
N HIS A 9 -24.88 23.64 10.12
CA HIS A 9 -23.59 24.35 10.02
C HIS A 9 -22.40 23.39 10.30
N ASP A 10 -22.47 22.61 11.36
CA ASP A 10 -21.44 21.62 11.74
C ASP A 10 -21.21 20.59 10.63
N LYS A 11 -22.26 20.05 10.04
CA LYS A 11 -22.16 19.10 8.92
C LYS A 11 -21.53 19.72 7.67
N ARG A 12 -21.80 20.99 7.41
CA ARG A 12 -21.22 21.70 6.28
C ARG A 12 -19.73 21.92 6.45
N VAL A 13 -19.30 22.39 7.62
CA VAL A 13 -17.90 22.61 7.97
C VAL A 13 -17.11 21.30 7.88
N GLU A 14 -17.69 20.20 8.40
CA GLU A 14 -17.07 18.90 8.31
C GLU A 14 -16.92 18.41 6.87
N LYS A 15 -17.93 18.57 6.03
CA LYS A 15 -17.89 18.22 4.62
C LYS A 15 -16.80 19.02 3.88
N GLU A 16 -16.68 20.31 4.12
CA GLU A 16 -15.65 21.16 3.53
C GLU A 16 -14.24 20.71 3.97
N ARG A 17 -14.06 20.33 5.25
CA ARG A 17 -12.82 19.79 5.78
C ARG A 17 -12.40 18.51 5.05
N LEU A 18 -13.31 17.55 4.92
CA LEU A 18 -13.03 16.28 4.22
C LEU A 18 -12.75 16.50 2.74
N GLN A 19 -13.44 17.43 2.08
CA GLN A 19 -13.16 17.79 0.69
C GLN A 19 -11.74 18.34 0.48
N LYS A 20 -11.24 19.17 1.41
CA LYS A 20 -9.85 19.65 1.38
C LYS A 20 -8.85 18.49 1.49
N LEU A 21 -9.12 17.52 2.37
CA LEU A 21 -8.28 16.32 2.50
C LEU A 21 -8.27 15.50 1.21
N ILE A 22 -9.43 15.30 0.56
CA ILE A 22 -9.53 14.58 -0.72
C ILE A 22 -8.79 15.32 -1.83
N ALA A 23 -8.85 16.66 -1.84
CA ALA A 23 -8.19 17.45 -2.87
C ALA A 23 -6.66 17.31 -2.84
N ALA A 24 -6.09 17.05 -1.68
CA ALA A 24 -4.63 16.90 -1.48
C ALA A 24 -4.05 15.58 -1.99
N VAL A 25 -4.88 14.59 -2.36
CA VAL A 25 -4.39 13.27 -2.82
C VAL A 25 -4.53 13.10 -4.33
N PRO A 26 -3.56 12.42 -4.98
CA PRO A 26 -3.56 12.23 -6.43
C PRO A 26 -4.46 11.08 -6.88
N LYS A 27 -4.77 11.07 -8.19
CA LYS A 27 -5.38 9.92 -8.87
C LYS A 27 -4.30 8.95 -9.34
N GLU A 28 -3.64 8.32 -8.41
CA GLU A 28 -2.50 7.41 -8.65
C GLU A 28 -2.68 6.09 -7.92
N LEU A 29 -2.02 5.06 -8.44
CA LEU A 29 -1.96 3.76 -7.80
C LEU A 29 -0.99 3.79 -6.62
N GLY A 30 -1.44 3.31 -5.44
CA GLY A 30 -0.58 3.28 -4.26
C GLY A 30 -1.32 3.12 -2.94
N LEU A 31 -0.69 3.61 -1.90
CA LEU A 31 -1.13 3.59 -0.51
C LEU A 31 -1.52 4.99 -0.06
N PHE A 32 -2.42 5.07 0.91
CA PHE A 32 -2.72 6.30 1.63
C PHE A 32 -2.86 6.05 3.11
N TYR A 33 -2.43 7.05 3.88
CA TYR A 33 -2.36 7.03 5.33
C TYR A 33 -3.20 8.17 5.87
N ILE A 34 -4.22 7.86 6.66
CA ILE A 34 -5.02 8.87 7.35
C ILE A 34 -4.41 9.06 8.73
N HIS A 35 -4.03 10.29 9.02
CA HIS A 35 -3.43 10.67 10.28
C HIS A 35 -4.46 11.34 11.19
N GLY A 36 -4.44 10.94 12.46
CA GLY A 36 -5.20 11.56 13.53
C GLY A 36 -4.36 12.48 14.39
N ALA A 37 -4.81 12.74 15.60
CA ALA A 37 -4.10 13.58 16.56
C ALA A 37 -2.66 13.09 16.82
N GLY A 38 -1.72 14.02 16.91
CA GLY A 38 -0.30 13.74 17.09
C GLY A 38 0.36 13.10 15.86
N GLY A 39 -0.24 13.19 14.66
CA GLY A 39 0.32 12.62 13.43
C GLY A 39 0.27 11.10 13.35
N LYS A 40 -0.37 10.41 14.29
CA LYS A 40 -0.47 8.95 14.31
C LYS A 40 -1.33 8.45 13.14
N VAL A 41 -0.85 7.43 12.42
CA VAL A 41 -1.64 6.75 11.38
C VAL A 41 -2.79 5.99 12.06
N ILE A 42 -4.03 6.40 11.75
CA ILE A 42 -5.26 5.80 12.27
C ILE A 42 -5.93 4.85 11.28
N TYR A 43 -5.63 5.02 9.99
CA TYR A 43 -6.11 4.16 8.92
C TYR A 43 -5.11 4.10 7.77
N LEU A 44 -4.88 2.92 7.24
CA LEU A 44 -4.09 2.64 6.04
C LEU A 44 -5.01 2.09 4.96
N GLY A 45 -4.95 2.68 3.77
CA GLY A 45 -5.71 2.23 2.61
C GLY A 45 -4.82 2.05 1.38
N ARG A 46 -5.36 1.41 0.36
CA ARG A 46 -4.71 1.21 -0.92
C ARG A 46 -5.70 1.20 -2.07
N GLY A 47 -5.25 1.51 -3.27
CA GLY A 47 -6.08 1.45 -4.47
C GLY A 47 -5.34 1.74 -5.75
N LYS A 48 -6.01 1.46 -6.87
CA LYS A 48 -5.55 1.85 -8.21
C LYS A 48 -5.68 3.36 -8.44
N ASP A 49 -6.59 3.99 -7.73
CA ASP A 49 -6.79 5.44 -7.65
C ASP A 49 -6.97 5.79 -6.17
N ILE A 50 -5.94 6.37 -5.58
CA ILE A 50 -5.91 6.76 -4.16
C ILE A 50 -7.05 7.74 -3.86
N LYS A 51 -7.24 8.73 -4.73
CA LYS A 51 -8.29 9.75 -4.56
C LYS A 51 -9.68 9.15 -4.52
N PHE A 52 -9.95 8.20 -5.41
CA PHE A 52 -11.21 7.48 -5.44
C PHE A 52 -11.45 6.68 -4.15
N GLU A 53 -10.44 5.97 -3.65
CA GLU A 53 -10.58 5.17 -2.44
C GLU A 53 -10.74 6.02 -1.16
N VAL A 54 -10.05 7.17 -1.09
CA VAL A 54 -10.25 8.14 0.01
C VAL A 54 -11.67 8.71 -0.03
N ASN A 55 -12.14 9.14 -1.22
CA ASN A 55 -13.48 9.65 -1.38
C ASN A 55 -14.54 8.61 -1.00
N LYS A 56 -14.37 7.38 -1.48
CA LYS A 56 -15.25 6.25 -1.13
C LYS A 56 -15.27 5.95 0.38
N LEU A 57 -14.12 6.07 1.07
CA LEU A 57 -14.06 5.91 2.51
C LEU A 57 -14.83 7.03 3.24
N PHE A 58 -14.69 8.27 2.77
CA PHE A 58 -15.33 9.43 3.38
C PHE A 58 -16.83 9.56 3.06
N LEU A 59 -17.33 8.79 2.09
CA LEU A 59 -18.75 8.66 1.80
C LEU A 59 -19.42 7.48 2.53
N LYS A 60 -18.63 6.61 3.18
CA LYS A 60 -19.21 5.46 3.91
C LYS A 60 -19.79 5.88 5.24
N GLU A 61 -20.97 5.33 5.54
CA GLU A 61 -21.72 5.57 6.81
C GLU A 61 -21.50 4.47 7.86
N THR A 62 -20.57 3.55 7.64
CA THR A 62 -20.27 2.51 8.63
C THR A 62 -19.66 3.14 9.89
N LYS A 63 -19.96 2.61 11.07
CA LYS A 63 -19.44 3.11 12.37
C LYS A 63 -17.91 3.32 12.36
N ARG A 64 -17.18 2.46 11.65
CA ARG A 64 -15.73 2.59 11.51
C ARG A 64 -15.34 3.74 10.60
N ALA A 65 -15.97 3.85 9.43
CA ALA A 65 -15.68 4.91 8.48
C ALA A 65 -15.97 6.29 9.07
N VAL A 66 -17.08 6.45 9.75
CA VAL A 66 -17.43 7.68 10.48
C VAL A 66 -16.36 8.03 11.51
N LYS A 67 -15.88 7.07 12.32
CA LYS A 67 -14.80 7.31 13.27
C LYS A 67 -13.48 7.73 12.61
N VAL A 68 -13.19 7.24 11.39
CA VAL A 68 -12.02 7.68 10.61
C VAL A 68 -12.23 9.10 10.11
N GLN A 69 -13.42 9.41 9.57
CA GLN A 69 -13.80 10.74 9.08
C GLN A 69 -13.65 11.80 10.19
N ASP A 70 -14.27 11.56 11.35
CA ASP A 70 -14.26 12.47 12.50
C ASP A 70 -12.84 12.79 13.00
N ARG A 71 -11.93 11.84 12.89
CA ARG A 71 -10.58 11.93 13.47
C ARG A 71 -9.48 12.21 12.44
N ALA A 72 -9.81 12.23 11.16
CA ALA A 72 -8.86 12.53 10.10
C ALA A 72 -8.40 14.00 10.19
N ILE A 73 -7.10 14.22 10.35
CA ILE A 73 -6.49 15.56 10.39
C ILE A 73 -5.73 15.82 9.10
N SER A 74 -4.99 14.83 8.61
CA SER A 74 -4.24 14.91 7.36
C SER A 74 -4.17 13.57 6.66
N ILE A 75 -3.79 13.59 5.38
CA ILE A 75 -3.58 12.40 4.57
C ILE A 75 -2.20 12.51 3.92
N SER A 76 -1.40 11.46 4.05
CA SER A 76 -0.23 11.26 3.21
C SER A 76 -0.45 10.07 2.28
N TYR A 77 0.36 9.95 1.24
CA TYR A 77 0.25 8.89 0.26
C TYR A 77 1.62 8.47 -0.27
N GLU A 78 1.66 7.26 -0.82
CA GLU A 78 2.82 6.74 -1.51
C GLU A 78 2.39 6.09 -2.83
N LYS A 79 3.01 6.52 -3.94
CA LYS A 79 2.87 5.88 -5.24
C LYS A 79 3.71 4.61 -5.27
N THR A 80 3.19 3.55 -5.86
CA THR A 80 3.87 2.24 -5.89
C THR A 80 4.18 1.73 -7.30
N GLY A 81 3.59 2.34 -8.33
CA GLY A 81 3.84 2.02 -9.73
C GLY A 81 3.11 0.78 -10.25
N ASN A 82 2.94 -0.27 -9.43
CA ASN A 82 2.24 -1.50 -9.80
C ASN A 82 1.44 -2.10 -8.64
N ASP A 83 0.48 -2.98 -8.96
CA ASP A 83 -0.46 -3.54 -7.99
C ASP A 83 0.20 -4.57 -7.05
N LEU A 84 1.22 -5.30 -7.50
CA LEU A 84 1.96 -6.24 -6.65
C LEU A 84 2.66 -5.51 -5.50
N PHE A 85 3.37 -4.43 -5.81
CA PHE A 85 4.02 -3.58 -4.80
C PHE A 85 3.01 -2.91 -3.88
N THR A 86 1.90 -2.42 -4.42
CA THR A 86 0.81 -1.87 -3.61
C THR A 86 0.32 -2.88 -2.58
N ARG A 87 0.12 -4.14 -2.98
CA ARG A 87 -0.33 -5.19 -2.07
C ARG A 87 0.74 -5.55 -1.06
N LEU A 88 1.96 -5.77 -1.51
CA LEU A 88 3.08 -6.16 -0.67
C LEU A 88 3.32 -5.10 0.42
N LYS A 89 3.51 -3.85 0.05
CA LYS A 89 3.70 -2.73 0.98
C LYS A 89 2.52 -2.56 1.93
N TYR A 90 1.29 -2.62 1.42
CA TYR A 90 0.09 -2.50 2.26
C TYR A 90 0.10 -3.48 3.43
N TYR A 91 0.42 -4.74 3.18
CA TYR A 91 0.39 -5.74 4.25
C TYR A 91 1.58 -5.63 5.19
N ILE A 92 2.76 -5.31 4.68
CA ILE A 92 3.96 -5.08 5.51
C ILE A 92 3.71 -3.89 6.46
N GLU A 93 3.18 -2.80 5.94
CA GLU A 93 2.94 -1.60 6.74
C GLU A 93 1.71 -1.72 7.65
N LEU A 94 0.69 -2.47 7.22
CA LEU A 94 -0.45 -2.78 8.08
C LEU A 94 -0.01 -3.54 9.34
N GLU A 95 0.92 -4.47 9.20
CA GLU A 95 1.50 -5.21 10.34
C GLU A 95 2.37 -4.29 11.20
N ALA A 96 3.23 -3.48 10.58
CA ALA A 96 4.15 -2.60 11.30
C ALA A 96 3.46 -1.44 12.03
N LEU A 97 2.48 -0.80 11.40
CA LEU A 97 1.79 0.38 11.92
C LEU A 97 0.60 0.03 12.83
N ALA A 98 0.00 -1.14 12.63
CA ALA A 98 -1.20 -1.61 13.33
C ALA A 98 -2.27 -0.51 13.52
N PRO A 99 -2.75 0.15 12.44
CA PRO A 99 -3.63 1.31 12.57
C PRO A 99 -4.96 0.93 13.23
N LYS A 100 -5.43 1.78 14.15
CA LYS A 100 -6.59 1.50 15.02
C LYS A 100 -7.86 1.11 14.25
N TYR A 101 -8.07 1.66 13.06
CA TYR A 101 -9.29 1.46 12.27
C TYR A 101 -9.14 0.50 11.10
N ASN A 102 -8.01 -0.21 10.98
CA ASN A 102 -7.89 -1.33 10.07
C ASN A 102 -8.31 -2.64 10.76
N PHE A 103 -8.93 -3.56 9.99
CA PHE A 103 -9.09 -4.93 10.47
C PHE A 103 -7.80 -5.69 10.18
N GLN A 104 -7.18 -6.18 11.23
CA GLN A 104 -6.16 -7.23 11.11
C GLN A 104 -6.89 -8.56 10.94
N LYS A 105 -7.21 -8.94 9.71
CA LYS A 105 -7.58 -10.32 9.44
C LYS A 105 -6.30 -11.13 9.45
N GLU A 106 -6.20 -12.06 10.37
CA GLU A 106 -5.20 -13.14 10.26
C GLU A 106 -5.40 -13.81 8.91
N LYS A 107 -4.50 -13.56 7.98
CA LYS A 107 -4.45 -14.33 6.75
C LYS A 107 -3.76 -15.63 7.09
N LYS A 108 -4.50 -16.73 7.06
CA LYS A 108 -3.90 -18.05 6.97
C LYS A 108 -3.03 -18.02 5.71
N ALA A 109 -1.72 -18.02 5.90
CA ALA A 109 -0.75 -18.20 4.84
C ALA A 109 -0.98 -19.60 4.28
N PHE A 110 -1.46 -19.70 3.05
CA PHE A 110 -1.41 -20.99 2.35
C PHE A 110 0.06 -21.24 2.01
N LEU A 111 0.66 -22.16 2.76
CA LEU A 111 2.04 -22.59 2.60
C LEU A 111 2.18 -23.40 1.28
N GLN A 112 2.35 -22.72 0.19
CA GLN A 112 2.83 -23.32 -1.05
C GLN A 112 4.21 -22.74 -1.32
N ASP A 113 5.25 -23.57 -1.45
CA ASP A 113 6.60 -23.11 -1.74
C ASP A 113 6.76 -22.51 -3.14
N PHE A 114 7.68 -21.59 -3.33
CA PHE A 114 8.22 -21.28 -4.65
C PHE A 114 8.93 -22.54 -5.13
N ASN A 115 8.61 -23.05 -6.33
CA ASN A 115 9.14 -24.28 -6.90
C ASN A 115 10.67 -24.31 -6.90
N ASN A 116 11.29 -24.39 -5.73
CA ASN A 116 12.73 -24.50 -5.49
C ASN A 116 13.67 -23.59 -6.31
N GLU A 117 13.16 -22.51 -6.89
CA GLU A 117 13.93 -21.60 -7.77
C GLU A 117 14.14 -20.24 -7.09
N ASP A 118 15.34 -19.73 -7.21
CA ASP A 118 15.67 -18.34 -6.90
C ASP A 118 15.42 -17.49 -8.14
N PHE A 119 14.79 -16.34 -7.97
CA PHE A 119 14.44 -15.48 -9.09
C PHE A 119 14.23 -14.03 -8.66
N ILE A 120 14.25 -13.15 -9.64
CA ILE A 120 13.98 -11.72 -9.49
C ILE A 120 12.72 -11.39 -10.27
N ILE A 121 11.82 -10.64 -9.64
CA ILE A 121 10.66 -10.05 -10.30
C ILE A 121 10.98 -8.59 -10.61
N PHE A 122 10.82 -8.20 -11.86
CA PHE A 122 10.81 -6.81 -12.30
C PHE A 122 9.42 -6.42 -12.76
N ASP A 123 8.95 -5.25 -12.28
CA ASP A 123 7.68 -4.69 -12.70
C ASP A 123 7.79 -3.16 -12.83
N LYS A 124 6.72 -2.50 -13.25
CA LYS A 124 6.64 -1.06 -13.41
C LYS A 124 6.94 -0.35 -12.10
N GLY A 125 7.89 0.60 -12.12
CA GLY A 125 8.19 1.51 -11.03
C GLY A 125 7.23 2.70 -10.95
N ARG A 126 7.55 3.66 -10.09
CA ARG A 126 6.76 4.88 -9.84
C ARG A 126 6.92 5.92 -10.96
N ALA A 127 8.04 5.85 -11.68
CA ALA A 127 8.40 6.73 -12.79
C ALA A 127 8.77 5.90 -14.04
N LEU A 128 8.88 6.57 -15.19
CA LEU A 128 9.07 5.94 -16.50
C LEU A 128 10.32 5.05 -16.56
N GLU A 129 11.44 5.52 -15.99
CA GLU A 129 12.74 4.84 -16.03
C GLU A 129 12.98 3.96 -14.79
N GLU A 130 12.06 3.94 -13.86
CA GLU A 130 12.16 3.17 -12.63
C GLU A 130 11.52 1.79 -12.78
N ARG A 131 12.19 0.76 -12.24
CA ARG A 131 11.69 -0.60 -12.11
C ARG A 131 11.44 -0.93 -10.64
N ALA A 132 10.33 -1.56 -10.36
CA ALA A 132 10.07 -2.19 -9.09
C ALA A 132 10.73 -3.58 -9.11
N VAL A 133 11.47 -3.94 -8.06
CA VAL A 133 12.26 -5.16 -7.95
C VAL A 133 11.87 -5.92 -6.69
N ILE A 134 11.61 -7.23 -6.84
CA ILE A 134 11.50 -8.16 -5.70
C ILE A 134 12.54 -9.25 -5.90
N LEU A 135 13.39 -9.44 -4.91
CA LEU A 135 14.43 -10.49 -4.91
C LEU A 135 13.97 -11.68 -4.08
N ILE A 136 13.97 -12.86 -4.71
CA ILE A 136 13.73 -14.15 -4.09
C ILE A 136 15.06 -14.90 -4.11
N GLU A 137 15.58 -15.23 -2.93
CA GLU A 137 16.85 -15.94 -2.75
C GLU A 137 16.70 -16.99 -1.64
N ASN A 138 17.31 -18.14 -1.81
CA ASN A 138 17.17 -19.28 -0.91
C ASN A 138 15.70 -19.68 -0.66
N LYS A 139 14.87 -19.59 -1.71
CA LYS A 139 13.42 -19.90 -1.69
C LYS A 139 12.61 -18.96 -0.79
N GLU A 140 13.19 -17.86 -0.36
CA GLU A 140 12.56 -16.84 0.49
C GLU A 140 12.55 -15.48 -0.18
N VAL A 141 11.60 -14.63 0.22
CA VAL A 141 11.59 -13.24 -0.21
C VAL A 141 12.67 -12.49 0.57
N PHE A 142 13.77 -12.15 -0.10
CA PHE A 142 14.85 -11.39 0.50
C PHE A 142 14.42 -9.95 0.77
N GLY A 143 13.88 -9.26 -0.27
CA GLY A 143 13.48 -7.88 -0.14
C GLY A 143 12.79 -7.34 -1.38
N TYR A 144 12.39 -6.09 -1.30
CA TYR A 144 11.77 -5.33 -2.39
C TYR A 144 12.32 -3.90 -2.45
N GLY A 145 12.32 -3.31 -3.63
CA GLY A 145 12.84 -1.95 -3.80
C GLY A 145 12.58 -1.41 -5.20
N TYR A 146 13.22 -0.31 -5.50
CA TYR A 146 13.18 0.31 -6.82
C TYR A 146 14.58 0.53 -7.34
N THR A 147 14.76 0.36 -8.66
CA THR A 147 16.01 0.63 -9.35
C THR A 147 15.76 1.47 -10.60
N ASN A 148 16.68 2.38 -10.92
CA ASN A 148 16.54 3.28 -12.06
C ASN A 148 17.21 2.76 -13.33
N LEU A 149 17.86 1.59 -13.32
CA LEU A 149 18.78 1.27 -14.40
C LEU A 149 18.64 -0.15 -14.94
N ALA A 150 18.45 -0.23 -16.25
CA ALA A 150 18.60 -1.44 -17.03
C ALA A 150 20.01 -2.10 -16.88
N PHE A 151 21.05 -1.33 -16.56
CA PHE A 151 22.41 -1.82 -16.36
C PHE A 151 22.63 -2.61 -15.07
N GLN A 152 21.74 -2.47 -14.09
CA GLN A 152 21.87 -3.14 -12.79
C GLN A 152 21.05 -4.43 -12.70
N GLU A 153 20.21 -4.69 -13.68
CA GLU A 153 19.31 -5.86 -13.68
C GLU A 153 20.06 -7.21 -13.58
N ASN A 154 21.31 -7.25 -13.99
CA ASN A 154 22.12 -8.48 -14.03
C ASN A 154 23.13 -8.60 -12.87
N ASN A 155 23.16 -7.65 -11.95
CA ASN A 155 24.09 -7.69 -10.82
C ASN A 155 23.34 -7.86 -9.50
N ILE A 156 23.32 -9.07 -8.97
CA ILE A 156 22.62 -9.45 -7.75
C ILE A 156 23.09 -8.63 -6.54
N GLU A 157 24.38 -8.37 -6.42
CA GLU A 157 24.93 -7.63 -5.28
C GLU A 157 24.46 -6.17 -5.28
N ILE A 158 24.36 -5.57 -6.46
CA ILE A 158 23.79 -4.23 -6.59
C ILE A 158 22.29 -4.26 -6.23
N LEU A 159 21.54 -5.26 -6.73
CA LEU A 159 20.12 -5.39 -6.39
C LEU A 159 19.92 -5.59 -4.89
N LYS A 160 20.74 -6.37 -4.21
CA LYS A 160 20.71 -6.52 -2.75
C LYS A 160 20.92 -5.20 -2.02
N SER A 161 21.72 -4.31 -2.53
CA SER A 161 21.99 -3.01 -1.91
C SER A 161 20.82 -2.03 -2.04
N VAL A 162 19.95 -2.18 -3.04
CA VAL A 162 18.81 -1.28 -3.28
C VAL A 162 17.48 -1.81 -2.76
N VAL A 163 17.39 -3.10 -2.42
CA VAL A 163 16.17 -3.68 -1.86
C VAL A 163 16.14 -3.56 -0.34
N THR A 164 14.95 -3.27 0.18
CA THR A 164 14.68 -3.28 1.62
C THR A 164 14.31 -4.70 2.05
N PRO A 165 15.05 -5.30 3.00
CA PRO A 165 14.72 -6.63 3.50
C PRO A 165 13.33 -6.70 4.13
N ILE A 166 12.63 -7.81 3.93
CA ILE A 166 11.29 -8.06 4.48
C ILE A 166 11.41 -8.90 5.76
N LYS A 167 10.79 -8.43 6.85
CA LYS A 167 10.77 -9.16 8.12
C LYS A 167 9.87 -10.39 8.06
N ASN A 168 8.63 -10.22 7.61
CA ASN A 168 7.65 -11.29 7.49
C ASN A 168 7.71 -11.92 6.09
N LYS A 169 8.67 -12.80 5.89
CA LYS A 169 8.94 -13.46 4.61
C LYS A 169 7.79 -14.36 4.15
N GLU A 170 7.15 -15.06 5.09
CA GLU A 170 6.01 -15.94 4.79
C GLU A 170 4.80 -15.17 4.28
N LEU A 171 4.48 -14.03 4.90
CA LEU A 171 3.41 -13.17 4.42
C LEU A 171 3.72 -12.63 3.02
N ALA A 172 4.95 -12.16 2.80
CA ALA A 172 5.38 -11.66 1.51
C ALA A 172 5.30 -12.74 0.42
N LYS A 173 5.78 -13.95 0.72
CA LYS A 173 5.70 -15.12 -0.14
C LYS A 173 4.27 -15.45 -0.54
N ALA A 174 3.35 -15.49 0.42
CA ALA A 174 1.94 -15.75 0.16
C ALA A 174 1.30 -14.68 -0.75
N ILE A 175 1.65 -13.40 -0.55
CA ILE A 175 1.15 -12.29 -1.38
C ILE A 175 1.64 -12.41 -2.81
N ILE A 176 2.96 -12.62 -2.99
CA ILE A 176 3.60 -12.71 -4.31
C ILE A 176 3.02 -13.89 -5.09
N LYS A 177 2.94 -15.08 -4.49
CA LYS A 177 2.35 -16.26 -5.13
C LYS A 177 0.91 -16.05 -5.55
N ASN A 178 0.07 -15.57 -4.64
CA ASN A 178 -1.33 -15.29 -4.95
C ASN A 178 -1.48 -14.27 -6.08
N TYR A 179 -0.50 -13.36 -6.21
CA TYR A 179 -0.49 -12.39 -7.29
C TYR A 179 -0.09 -13.04 -8.61
N LEU A 180 1.04 -13.74 -8.65
CA LEU A 180 1.57 -14.38 -9.85
C LEU A 180 0.64 -15.45 -10.44
N ASN A 181 -0.14 -16.14 -9.59
CA ASN A 181 -1.15 -17.10 -10.07
C ASN A 181 -2.29 -16.47 -10.88
N LYS A 182 -2.50 -15.16 -10.78
CA LYS A 182 -3.66 -14.46 -11.38
C LYS A 182 -3.28 -13.31 -12.29
N ASN A 183 -2.04 -12.86 -12.24
CA ASN A 183 -1.58 -11.66 -12.90
C ASN A 183 -0.17 -11.87 -13.46
N ASN A 184 0.14 -11.16 -14.52
CA ASN A 184 1.48 -11.11 -15.10
C ASN A 184 2.27 -9.94 -14.51
N VAL A 185 3.58 -10.09 -14.44
CA VAL A 185 4.57 -9.05 -14.18
C VAL A 185 5.39 -8.80 -15.44
N GLN A 186 6.12 -7.70 -15.51
CA GLN A 186 6.85 -7.35 -16.74
C GLN A 186 7.94 -8.35 -17.08
N LYS A 187 8.71 -8.83 -16.08
CA LYS A 187 9.83 -9.74 -16.30
C LYS A 187 10.11 -10.57 -15.05
N ILE A 188 10.44 -11.82 -15.23
CA ILE A 188 11.00 -12.71 -14.21
C ILE A 188 12.33 -13.21 -14.72
N VAL A 189 13.39 -13.05 -13.92
CA VAL A 189 14.74 -13.55 -14.20
C VAL A 189 15.07 -14.64 -13.19
N ARG A 190 15.34 -15.84 -13.67
CA ARG A 190 15.81 -16.97 -12.84
C ARG A 190 17.29 -16.78 -12.54
N LEU A 191 17.71 -17.13 -11.33
CA LEU A 191 19.08 -17.04 -10.83
C LEU A 191 19.80 -18.39 -10.91
#